data_5c719baa6099988700360129319c016e
#
_entry.id   5c719baa6099988700360129319c016e
#
_cell.length_a   1.000
_cell.length_b   1.000
_cell.length_c   1.000
_cell.angle_alpha   90.00
_cell.angle_beta   90.00
_cell.angle_gamma   90.00
#
_symmetry.space_group_name_H-M   'P 1'
#
loop_
_entity.id
_entity.type
_entity.pdbx_description
1 polymer ?
#
loop_
_entity_poly.entity_id
_entity_poly.type
_entity_poly.pdbx_seq_one_letter_code
_entity_poly.pdbx_strand_id
1 'polypeptide(L)'
;MPIASSLLKKPRLVKKLKDFYDYVQYNDGKVGTKTRGIDLNFNNACNLRCKYCFTNSPKGDHVKEYLDYDAIAKLADEADELGYFEFDLQGGELLLQPKKLFKVLEAIKPERFYLYLTTNGYYLDEEMANRLAEAKVSRVSVSIDSMDEKIHDEIRGKKDSWRRAMEGLKHVQKAGIDPYLNITVGHYNAHTDHLKQLLDYSKDQKYKTLLNVAVPAGMWQKAEEIICDDKDRAYLREIRKEYKNLVRNIWNPFDKSFEGILGCTTVNRLYITPIGDVLVCPYVHIKIGNIFKQSLKEIVDYGFSIKYFRNHSDLCLA
;
A
#
# COMPACT_ATOMS: atom_id res chain seq x y z
N MET A 1 2.55 -13.70 15.49
CA MET A 1 3.22 -12.47 14.98
C MET A 1 3.67 -11.64 16.15
N PRO A 2 4.93 -11.17 16.25
CA PRO A 2 5.24 -10.11 17.19
C PRO A 2 4.44 -8.88 16.77
N ILE A 3 3.51 -8.46 17.62
CA ILE A 3 2.76 -7.23 17.44
C ILE A 3 3.78 -6.10 17.55
N ALA A 4 3.89 -5.26 16.53
CA ALA A 4 4.78 -4.11 16.58
C ALA A 4 4.45 -3.26 17.83
N SER A 5 5.45 -2.76 18.53
CA SER A 5 5.26 -2.01 19.78
C SER A 5 4.34 -0.80 19.61
N SER A 6 4.29 -0.25 18.39
CA SER A 6 3.37 0.82 18.00
C SER A 6 1.89 0.41 18.03
N LEU A 7 1.57 -0.88 17.81
CA LEU A 7 0.19 -1.39 17.85
C LEU A 7 -0.35 -1.49 19.26
N LEU A 8 0.49 -1.82 20.23
CA LEU A 8 0.10 -1.93 21.65
C LEU A 8 -0.40 -0.59 22.22
N LYS A 9 -0.01 0.53 21.62
CA LYS A 9 -0.47 1.88 21.98
C LYS A 9 -1.84 2.25 21.39
N LYS A 10 -2.45 1.34 20.59
CA LYS A 10 -3.72 1.58 19.88
C LYS A 10 -4.77 0.50 20.26
N PRO A 11 -5.40 0.56 21.43
CA PRO A 11 -6.26 -0.53 21.95
C PRO A 11 -7.47 -0.83 21.04
N ARG A 12 -8.07 0.19 20.41
CA ARG A 12 -9.18 -0.01 19.44
C ARG A 12 -8.70 -0.81 18.22
N LEU A 13 -7.50 -0.53 17.74
CA LEU A 13 -6.90 -1.26 16.62
C LEU A 13 -6.65 -2.72 16.99
N VAL A 14 -6.13 -2.99 18.19
CA VAL A 14 -5.88 -4.36 18.66
C VAL A 14 -7.18 -5.17 18.67
N LYS A 15 -8.29 -4.58 19.13
CA LYS A 15 -9.61 -5.23 19.11
C LYS A 15 -10.04 -5.58 17.66
N LYS A 16 -9.98 -4.63 16.75
CA LYS A 16 -10.35 -4.85 15.33
C LYS A 16 -9.51 -5.95 14.68
N LEU A 17 -8.19 -5.95 14.93
CA LEU A 17 -7.29 -7.00 14.45
C LEU A 17 -7.70 -8.37 15.00
N LYS A 18 -7.99 -8.45 16.28
CA LYS A 18 -8.46 -9.72 16.89
C LYS A 18 -9.76 -10.18 16.24
N ASP A 19 -10.76 -9.31 16.14
CA ASP A 19 -12.06 -9.60 15.53
C ASP A 19 -11.93 -10.07 14.07
N PHE A 20 -10.97 -9.49 13.33
CA PHE A 20 -10.67 -9.89 11.96
C PHE A 20 -10.03 -11.29 11.89
N TYR A 21 -9.00 -11.54 12.71
CA TYR A 21 -8.32 -12.84 12.76
C TYR A 21 -9.26 -13.95 13.22
N ASP A 22 -10.05 -13.72 14.25
CA ASP A 22 -11.04 -14.68 14.75
C ASP A 22 -12.03 -15.04 13.63
N TYR A 23 -12.56 -14.01 12.93
CA TYR A 23 -13.46 -14.24 11.79
C TYR A 23 -12.82 -15.12 10.71
N VAL A 24 -11.58 -14.79 10.30
CA VAL A 24 -10.88 -15.55 9.25
C VAL A 24 -10.63 -17.00 9.68
N GLN A 25 -10.26 -17.23 10.95
CA GLN A 25 -10.06 -18.57 11.47
C GLN A 25 -11.37 -19.39 11.46
N TYR A 26 -12.48 -18.79 11.86
CA TYR A 26 -13.80 -19.44 11.83
C TYR A 26 -14.38 -19.63 10.42
N ASN A 27 -13.80 -18.94 9.42
CA ASN A 27 -14.21 -18.99 8.02
C ASN A 27 -13.20 -19.73 7.12
N ASP A 28 -12.60 -20.81 7.63
CA ASP A 28 -11.66 -21.68 6.90
C ASP A 28 -10.47 -20.92 6.28
N GLY A 29 -9.97 -19.90 6.96
CA GLY A 29 -8.86 -19.06 6.48
C GLY A 29 -9.26 -18.01 5.43
N LYS A 30 -10.54 -17.86 5.14
CA LYS A 30 -11.05 -16.96 4.09
C LYS A 30 -11.51 -15.62 4.68
N VAL A 31 -11.18 -14.52 4.01
CA VAL A 31 -11.62 -13.18 4.41
C VAL A 31 -13.13 -12.99 4.23
N GLY A 32 -13.74 -13.64 3.25
CA GLY A 32 -15.17 -13.52 2.97
C GLY A 32 -15.57 -12.06 2.72
N THR A 33 -16.61 -11.59 3.40
CA THR A 33 -17.09 -10.20 3.32
C THR A 33 -16.55 -9.31 4.46
N LYS A 34 -15.52 -9.75 5.19
CA LYS A 34 -14.95 -8.96 6.28
C LYS A 34 -14.15 -7.77 5.75
N THR A 35 -14.47 -6.59 6.21
CA THR A 35 -13.75 -5.35 5.88
C THR A 35 -12.33 -5.36 6.45
N ARG A 36 -11.37 -4.82 5.70
CA ARG A 36 -9.96 -4.83 6.07
C ARG A 36 -9.31 -3.45 6.01
N GLY A 37 -9.24 -2.85 4.82
CA GLY A 37 -8.43 -1.66 4.63
C GLY A 37 -8.98 -0.71 3.57
N ILE A 38 -8.48 0.52 3.61
CA ILE A 38 -8.77 1.57 2.65
C ILE A 38 -7.45 2.12 2.12
N ASP A 39 -7.28 2.07 0.80
CA ASP A 39 -6.25 2.78 0.08
C ASP A 39 -6.81 4.14 -0.32
N LEU A 40 -6.35 5.19 0.32
CA LEU A 40 -6.82 6.55 0.08
C LEU A 40 -5.82 7.30 -0.79
N ASN A 41 -6.19 7.56 -2.04
CA ASN A 41 -5.50 8.49 -2.91
C ASN A 41 -6.15 9.87 -2.81
N PHE A 42 -5.48 10.81 -2.19
CA PHE A 42 -5.99 12.19 -2.07
C PHE A 42 -5.20 13.21 -2.91
N ASN A 43 -4.19 12.75 -3.68
CA ASN A 43 -3.29 13.65 -4.41
C ASN A 43 -2.58 12.91 -5.56
N ASN A 44 -2.68 13.43 -6.78
CA ASN A 44 -1.97 12.90 -7.95
C ASN A 44 -0.68 13.66 -8.30
N ALA A 45 -0.37 14.78 -7.62
CA ALA A 45 0.87 15.53 -7.87
C ALA A 45 2.10 14.72 -7.42
N CYS A 46 3.12 14.65 -8.28
CA CYS A 46 4.36 13.96 -8.00
C CYS A 46 5.57 14.72 -8.53
N ASN A 47 6.67 14.66 -7.79
CA ASN A 47 7.95 15.25 -8.17
C ASN A 47 8.84 14.31 -9.00
N LEU A 48 8.42 13.05 -9.20
CA LEU A 48 9.12 12.05 -10.02
C LEU A 48 8.39 11.75 -11.33
N ARG A 49 9.06 11.00 -12.21
CA ARG A 49 8.54 10.60 -13.53
C ARG A 49 8.81 9.12 -13.76
N CYS A 50 8.35 8.29 -12.81
CA CYS A 50 8.60 6.85 -12.83
C CYS A 50 8.06 6.19 -14.10
N LYS A 51 8.87 5.31 -14.70
CA LYS A 51 8.50 4.56 -15.91
C LYS A 51 7.27 3.66 -15.72
N TYR A 52 6.98 3.26 -14.48
CA TYR A 52 5.91 2.30 -14.12
C TYR A 52 4.88 2.85 -13.14
N CYS A 53 4.64 4.14 -13.15
CA CYS A 53 3.67 4.76 -12.23
C CYS A 53 2.25 4.22 -12.46
N PHE A 54 1.70 3.48 -11.49
CA PHE A 54 0.36 2.89 -11.61
C PHE A 54 -0.76 3.92 -11.52
N THR A 55 -0.51 5.10 -10.90
CA THR A 55 -1.46 6.21 -10.80
C THR A 55 -1.42 7.17 -11.99
N ASN A 56 -0.55 6.95 -12.98
CA ASN A 56 -0.31 7.88 -14.09
C ASN A 56 0.09 9.30 -13.68
N SER A 57 0.58 9.51 -12.46
CA SER A 57 0.99 10.83 -11.96
C SER A 57 1.89 11.63 -12.92
N PRO A 58 2.84 11.00 -13.67
CA PRO A 58 3.65 11.72 -14.66
C PRO A 58 2.86 12.35 -15.81
N LYS A 59 1.70 11.79 -16.17
CA LYS A 59 0.85 12.33 -17.25
C LYS A 59 -0.03 13.49 -16.79
N GLY A 60 -0.10 13.72 -15.46
CA GLY A 60 -0.82 14.84 -14.87
C GLY A 60 -2.31 14.73 -15.10
N ASP A 61 -3.03 13.98 -14.28
CA ASP A 61 -4.48 14.15 -14.20
C ASP A 61 -4.76 15.45 -13.46
N HIS A 62 -5.18 16.46 -14.20
CA HIS A 62 -5.68 17.71 -13.65
C HIS A 62 -7.10 17.49 -13.11
N VAL A 63 -7.20 16.75 -12.01
CA VAL A 63 -8.45 16.58 -11.29
C VAL A 63 -8.82 17.94 -10.67
N LYS A 64 -9.97 18.47 -11.00
CA LYS A 64 -10.43 19.78 -10.51
C LYS A 64 -10.98 19.72 -9.08
N GLU A 65 -11.51 18.57 -8.68
CA GLU A 65 -12.13 18.36 -7.38
C GLU A 65 -11.37 17.26 -6.63
N TYR A 66 -10.97 17.58 -5.42
CA TYR A 66 -10.30 16.64 -4.52
C TYR A 66 -11.16 16.42 -3.29
N LEU A 67 -10.98 15.26 -2.65
CA LEU A 67 -11.50 15.01 -1.32
C LEU A 67 -11.16 16.18 -0.40
N ASP A 68 -12.16 16.77 0.21
CA ASP A 68 -11.96 17.72 1.30
C ASP A 68 -11.74 17.00 2.64
N TYR A 69 -11.38 17.75 3.66
CA TYR A 69 -11.03 17.16 4.97
C TYR A 69 -12.26 16.65 5.71
N ASP A 70 -13.43 17.25 5.50
CA ASP A 70 -14.69 16.82 6.10
C ASP A 70 -15.15 15.49 5.50
N ALA A 71 -15.01 15.33 4.18
CA ALA A 71 -15.27 14.06 3.50
C ALA A 71 -14.32 12.96 3.96
N ILE A 72 -13.04 13.28 4.19
CA ILE A 72 -12.06 12.33 4.71
C ILE A 72 -12.38 11.96 6.17
N ALA A 73 -12.77 12.91 7.01
CA ALA A 73 -13.15 12.65 8.39
C ALA A 73 -14.39 11.75 8.46
N LYS A 74 -15.42 12.06 7.67
CA LYS A 74 -16.62 11.22 7.54
C LYS A 74 -16.29 9.82 7.08
N LEU A 75 -15.47 9.68 6.04
CA LEU A 75 -15.00 8.37 5.57
C LEU A 75 -14.32 7.58 6.69
N ALA A 76 -13.43 8.23 7.45
CA ALA A 76 -12.70 7.58 8.53
C ALA A 76 -13.63 7.18 9.70
N ASP A 77 -14.65 7.96 10.01
CA ASP A 77 -15.65 7.62 11.03
C ASP A 77 -16.48 6.41 10.57
N GLU A 78 -17.02 6.42 9.36
CA GLU A 78 -17.76 5.29 8.78
C GLU A 78 -16.88 4.02 8.66
N ALA A 79 -15.61 4.17 8.32
CA ALA A 79 -14.66 3.06 8.26
C ALA A 79 -14.39 2.45 9.65
N ASP A 80 -14.28 3.29 10.69
CA ASP A 80 -14.12 2.84 12.07
C ASP A 80 -15.32 2.02 12.55
N GLU A 81 -16.54 2.49 12.26
CA GLU A 81 -17.81 1.80 12.58
C GLU A 81 -17.94 0.46 11.85
N LEU A 82 -17.53 0.40 10.58
CA LEU A 82 -17.58 -0.82 9.77
C LEU A 82 -16.40 -1.80 10.08
N GLY A 83 -15.53 -1.47 11.03
CA GLY A 83 -14.45 -2.33 11.47
C GLY A 83 -13.22 -2.36 10.57
N TYR A 84 -13.09 -1.42 9.62
CA TYR A 84 -11.83 -1.23 8.90
C TYR A 84 -10.71 -0.93 9.89
N PHE A 85 -9.53 -1.52 9.67
CA PHE A 85 -8.40 -1.36 10.59
C PHE A 85 -7.12 -0.87 9.90
N GLU A 86 -7.05 -0.85 8.57
CA GLU A 86 -5.92 -0.34 7.81
C GLU A 86 -6.31 0.91 7.00
N PHE A 87 -5.43 1.92 7.01
CA PHE A 87 -5.42 3.00 6.04
C PHE A 87 -4.04 3.06 5.38
N ASP A 88 -4.00 2.96 4.05
CA ASP A 88 -2.83 3.22 3.22
C ASP A 88 -3.01 4.56 2.50
N LEU A 89 -2.20 5.53 2.87
CA LEU A 89 -2.18 6.79 2.16
C LEU A 89 -1.30 6.67 0.93
N GLN A 90 -1.91 6.85 -0.21
CA GLN A 90 -1.27 6.74 -1.52
C GLN A 90 -1.53 8.00 -2.36
N GLY A 91 -0.92 8.05 -3.54
CA GLY A 91 -1.13 9.14 -4.48
C GLY A 91 0.03 9.29 -5.45
N GLY A 92 0.29 10.53 -5.85
CA GLY A 92 1.53 10.89 -6.53
C GLY A 92 2.70 10.85 -5.54
N GLU A 93 3.04 11.99 -4.93
CA GLU A 93 3.96 12.04 -3.78
C GLU A 93 3.33 12.84 -2.64
N LEU A 94 3.08 12.14 -1.54
CA LEU A 94 2.38 12.71 -0.40
C LEU A 94 3.17 13.79 0.31
N LEU A 95 4.50 13.61 0.40
CA LEU A 95 5.41 14.54 1.07
C LEU A 95 5.69 15.82 0.26
N LEU A 96 5.23 15.89 -0.99
CA LEU A 96 5.29 17.09 -1.80
C LEU A 96 4.37 18.21 -1.26
N GLN A 97 3.28 17.82 -0.58
CA GLN A 97 2.30 18.74 -0.01
C GLN A 97 2.10 18.49 1.49
N PRO A 98 3.11 18.74 2.33
CA PRO A 98 3.09 18.36 3.74
C PRO A 98 1.92 18.98 4.51
N LYS A 99 1.57 20.24 4.24
CA LYS A 99 0.41 20.89 4.89
C LYS A 99 -0.90 20.13 4.63
N LYS A 100 -1.09 19.64 3.41
CA LYS A 100 -2.26 18.84 3.05
C LYS A 100 -2.21 17.47 3.72
N LEU A 101 -1.07 16.80 3.69
CA LEU A 101 -0.89 15.49 4.32
C LEU A 101 -1.24 15.53 5.81
N PHE A 102 -0.72 16.50 6.57
CA PHE A 102 -0.98 16.56 8.01
C PHE A 102 -2.44 16.87 8.35
N LYS A 103 -3.13 17.68 7.53
CA LYS A 103 -4.58 17.88 7.66
C LYS A 103 -5.37 16.59 7.35
N VAL A 104 -4.94 15.80 6.38
CA VAL A 104 -5.52 14.47 6.11
C VAL A 104 -5.31 13.53 7.29
N LEU A 105 -4.10 13.49 7.87
CA LEU A 105 -3.81 12.69 9.05
C LEU A 105 -4.68 13.11 10.26
N GLU A 106 -4.83 14.42 10.49
CA GLU A 106 -5.71 14.96 11.52
C GLU A 106 -7.17 14.52 11.31
N ALA A 107 -7.69 14.59 10.08
CA ALA A 107 -9.04 14.17 9.75
C ALA A 107 -9.27 12.67 9.96
N ILE A 108 -8.29 11.81 9.63
CA ILE A 108 -8.39 10.35 9.80
C ILE A 108 -8.30 9.94 11.28
N LYS A 109 -7.57 10.67 12.12
CA LYS A 109 -7.23 10.30 13.51
C LYS A 109 -6.52 8.93 13.57
N PRO A 110 -5.21 8.89 13.28
CA PRO A 110 -4.43 7.65 13.06
C PRO A 110 -4.40 6.66 14.24
N GLU A 111 -4.74 7.10 15.46
CA GLU A 111 -4.83 6.23 16.63
C GLU A 111 -5.88 5.12 16.51
N ARG A 112 -6.85 5.28 15.61
CA ARG A 112 -7.93 4.31 15.37
C ARG A 112 -7.54 3.18 14.42
N PHE A 113 -6.44 3.38 13.65
CA PHE A 113 -6.06 2.54 12.52
C PHE A 113 -4.59 2.17 12.53
N TYR A 114 -4.25 1.08 11.83
CA TYR A 114 -2.90 0.85 11.34
C TYR A 114 -2.72 1.70 10.09
N LEU A 115 -2.33 2.95 10.31
CA LEU A 115 -2.17 3.92 9.24
C LEU A 115 -0.72 3.91 8.76
N TYR A 116 -0.55 3.82 7.46
CA TYR A 116 0.75 3.88 6.83
C TYR A 116 0.70 4.66 5.52
N LEU A 117 1.85 5.00 5.04
CA LEU A 117 2.01 5.70 3.76
C LEU A 117 3.13 5.10 2.93
N THR A 118 2.98 5.25 1.61
CA THR A 118 4.00 4.91 0.63
C THR A 118 4.52 6.19 -0.02
N THR A 119 5.83 6.38 -0.03
CA THR A 119 6.51 7.56 -0.56
C THR A 119 7.70 7.18 -1.43
N ASN A 120 8.08 8.06 -2.33
CA ASN A 120 9.36 7.95 -3.05
C ASN A 120 10.57 8.36 -2.20
N GLY A 121 10.35 8.89 -1.00
CA GLY A 121 11.39 9.25 -0.03
C GLY A 121 12.14 10.54 -0.33
N TYR A 122 11.87 11.24 -1.44
CA TYR A 122 12.65 12.41 -1.87
C TYR A 122 12.61 13.58 -0.87
N TYR A 123 11.50 13.75 -0.15
CA TYR A 123 11.28 14.78 0.86
C TYR A 123 11.22 14.23 2.29
N LEU A 124 11.74 13.03 2.50
CA LEU A 124 11.69 12.33 3.79
C LEU A 124 12.96 12.62 4.59
N ASP A 125 13.09 13.85 5.07
CA ASP A 125 14.16 14.28 5.97
C ASP A 125 13.83 13.95 7.44
N GLU A 126 14.73 14.29 8.35
CA GLU A 126 14.59 14.02 9.79
C GLU A 126 13.38 14.76 10.40
N GLU A 127 13.15 16.01 10.01
CA GLU A 127 12.00 16.80 10.48
C GLU A 127 10.69 16.13 10.05
N MET A 128 10.59 15.75 8.77
CA MET A 128 9.41 15.07 8.24
C MET A 128 9.15 13.74 8.95
N ALA A 129 10.18 12.93 9.16
CA ALA A 129 10.06 11.65 9.86
C ALA A 129 9.56 11.84 11.30
N ASN A 130 10.08 12.82 12.03
CA ASN A 130 9.64 13.14 13.39
C ASN A 130 8.16 13.58 13.40
N ARG A 131 7.75 14.46 12.50
CA ARG A 131 6.35 14.90 12.37
C ARG A 131 5.40 13.76 12.04
N LEU A 132 5.81 12.80 11.20
CA LEU A 132 5.02 11.60 10.92
C LEU A 132 4.87 10.71 12.17
N ALA A 133 5.93 10.61 12.99
CA ALA A 133 5.88 9.88 14.25
C ALA A 133 4.91 10.54 15.26
N GLU A 134 4.98 11.85 15.41
CA GLU A 134 4.05 12.64 16.24
C GLU A 134 2.60 12.48 15.78
N ALA A 135 2.36 12.44 14.47
CA ALA A 135 1.06 12.15 13.86
C ALA A 135 0.65 10.67 13.99
N LYS A 136 1.38 9.82 14.74
CA LYS A 136 1.07 8.42 15.01
C LYS A 136 0.98 7.54 13.75
N VAL A 137 1.73 7.88 12.71
CA VAL A 137 1.91 7.00 11.55
C VAL A 137 2.57 5.70 12.00
N SER A 138 2.02 4.57 11.62
CA SER A 138 2.47 3.25 12.09
C SER A 138 3.62 2.71 11.27
N ARG A 139 3.66 3.04 9.96
CA ARG A 139 4.65 2.53 9.01
C ARG A 139 4.87 3.54 7.88
N VAL A 140 6.09 3.64 7.42
CA VAL A 140 6.45 4.35 6.19
C VAL A 140 7.12 3.38 5.24
N SER A 141 6.56 3.23 4.04
CA SER A 141 7.09 2.40 2.97
C SER A 141 7.80 3.29 1.96
N VAL A 142 9.11 3.12 1.80
CA VAL A 142 9.92 3.89 0.86
C VAL A 142 10.19 3.06 -0.38
N SER A 143 9.88 3.62 -1.54
CA SER A 143 10.02 2.92 -2.82
C SER A 143 11.46 2.93 -3.30
N ILE A 144 12.08 1.73 -3.42
CA ILE A 144 13.46 1.56 -3.90
C ILE A 144 13.51 0.40 -4.88
N ASP A 145 14.14 0.61 -6.05
CA ASP A 145 14.13 -0.37 -7.14
C ASP A 145 15.49 -1.04 -7.38
N SER A 146 16.57 -0.44 -6.89
CA SER A 146 17.93 -0.96 -7.05
C SER A 146 18.84 -0.43 -5.95
N MET A 147 19.91 -1.17 -5.63
CA MET A 147 21.03 -0.67 -4.83
C MET A 147 21.97 0.21 -5.67
N ASP A 148 21.90 0.14 -6.99
CA ASP A 148 22.61 1.04 -7.90
C ASP A 148 21.82 2.36 -8.05
N GLU A 149 22.45 3.47 -7.64
CA GLU A 149 21.87 4.81 -7.69
C GLU A 149 21.44 5.21 -9.11
N LYS A 150 22.28 4.92 -10.12
CA LYS A 150 21.99 5.31 -11.51
C LYS A 150 20.77 4.57 -12.04
N ILE A 151 20.66 3.27 -11.78
CA ILE A 151 19.52 2.45 -12.20
C ILE A 151 18.25 2.93 -11.51
N HIS A 152 18.31 3.17 -10.20
CA HIS A 152 17.15 3.68 -9.46
C HIS A 152 16.70 5.04 -9.99
N ASP A 153 17.63 6.00 -10.11
CA ASP A 153 17.34 7.37 -10.56
C ASP A 153 16.77 7.38 -12.00
N GLU A 154 17.26 6.51 -12.86
CA GLU A 154 16.73 6.34 -14.23
C GLU A 154 15.29 5.80 -14.21
N ILE A 155 15.01 4.77 -13.43
CA ILE A 155 13.67 4.19 -13.29
C ILE A 155 12.69 5.23 -12.71
N ARG A 156 13.12 5.99 -11.71
CA ARG A 156 12.31 7.03 -11.05
C ARG A 156 12.24 8.34 -11.82
N GLY A 157 13.10 8.51 -12.84
CA GLY A 157 13.14 9.70 -13.69
C GLY A 157 13.57 10.98 -12.95
N LYS A 158 14.42 10.83 -11.93
CA LYS A 158 14.94 11.97 -11.15
C LYS A 158 16.26 11.65 -10.47
N LYS A 159 17.24 12.52 -10.72
CA LYS A 159 18.55 12.48 -10.05
C LYS A 159 18.41 12.66 -8.54
N ASP A 160 19.31 12.03 -7.77
CA ASP A 160 19.37 12.02 -6.31
C ASP A 160 18.16 11.33 -5.63
N SER A 161 17.28 10.69 -6.37
CA SER A 161 16.12 10.03 -5.78
C SER A 161 16.53 8.83 -4.92
N TRP A 162 17.54 8.07 -5.36
CA TRP A 162 18.10 6.95 -4.59
C TRP A 162 18.68 7.40 -3.25
N ARG A 163 19.61 8.36 -3.28
CA ARG A 163 20.29 8.85 -2.07
C ARG A 163 19.28 9.36 -1.04
N ARG A 164 18.31 10.17 -1.47
CA ARG A 164 17.27 10.72 -0.59
C ARG A 164 16.35 9.64 -0.02
N ALA A 165 15.96 8.67 -0.83
CA ALA A 165 15.15 7.54 -0.38
C ALA A 165 15.87 6.68 0.67
N MET A 166 17.16 6.41 0.45
CA MET A 166 17.99 5.64 1.39
C MET A 166 18.23 6.38 2.71
N GLU A 167 18.44 7.70 2.67
CA GLU A 167 18.53 8.56 3.86
C GLU A 167 17.17 8.59 4.59
N GLY A 168 16.07 8.72 3.85
CA GLY A 168 14.72 8.74 4.38
C GLY A 168 14.38 7.49 5.20
N LEU A 169 14.79 6.30 4.76
CA LEU A 169 14.62 5.07 5.54
C LEU A 169 15.30 5.14 6.92
N LYS A 170 16.50 5.72 6.98
CA LYS A 170 17.23 5.89 8.25
C LYS A 170 16.52 6.89 9.17
N HIS A 171 15.98 7.98 8.62
CA HIS A 171 15.20 8.95 9.39
C HIS A 171 13.93 8.33 9.97
N VAL A 172 13.21 7.52 9.19
CA VAL A 172 12.02 6.78 9.64
C VAL A 172 12.36 5.85 10.81
N GLN A 173 13.45 5.09 10.70
CA GLN A 173 13.91 4.20 11.77
C GLN A 173 14.27 4.99 13.03
N LYS A 174 15.03 6.09 12.90
CA LYS A 174 15.43 6.96 14.00
C LYS A 174 14.23 7.60 14.72
N ALA A 175 13.19 7.96 13.96
CA ALA A 175 11.93 8.49 14.49
C ALA A 175 11.04 7.44 15.18
N GLY A 176 11.43 6.15 15.16
CA GLY A 176 10.70 5.07 15.81
C GLY A 176 9.45 4.60 15.04
N ILE A 177 9.35 4.93 13.75
CA ILE A 177 8.33 4.39 12.84
C ILE A 177 8.89 3.12 12.18
N ASP A 178 8.03 2.14 11.88
CA ASP A 178 8.44 0.94 11.16
C ASP A 178 8.86 1.27 9.71
N PRO A 179 10.16 1.14 9.34
CA PRO A 179 10.63 1.39 7.98
C PRO A 179 10.42 0.17 7.10
N TYR A 180 9.89 0.38 5.91
CA TYR A 180 9.71 -0.66 4.91
C TYR A 180 10.36 -0.27 3.58
N LEU A 181 11.11 -1.19 2.98
CA LEU A 181 11.41 -1.09 1.55
C LEU A 181 10.19 -1.54 0.76
N ASN A 182 9.80 -0.73 -0.20
CA ASN A 182 8.75 -1.05 -1.14
C ASN A 182 9.36 -1.31 -2.52
N ILE A 183 9.37 -2.58 -2.94
CA ILE A 183 10.02 -3.04 -4.17
C ILE A 183 8.95 -3.52 -5.12
N THR A 184 8.95 -3.01 -6.35
CA THR A 184 8.13 -3.58 -7.42
C THR A 184 8.95 -4.66 -8.14
N VAL A 185 8.38 -5.86 -8.23
CA VAL A 185 9.00 -7.01 -8.88
C VAL A 185 8.15 -7.53 -10.01
N GLY A 186 8.78 -7.78 -11.16
CA GLY A 186 8.16 -8.33 -12.35
C GLY A 186 9.16 -9.18 -13.11
N HIS A 187 8.75 -9.69 -14.27
CA HIS A 187 9.63 -10.49 -15.15
C HIS A 187 10.97 -9.81 -15.42
N TYR A 188 10.96 -8.48 -15.56
CA TYR A 188 12.13 -7.66 -15.89
C TYR A 188 13.23 -7.64 -14.81
N ASN A 189 12.90 -7.91 -13.52
CA ASN A 189 13.86 -7.81 -12.42
C ASN A 189 13.83 -8.97 -11.41
N ALA A 190 12.91 -9.94 -11.54
CA ALA A 190 12.76 -11.04 -10.58
C ALA A 190 14.06 -11.84 -10.37
N HIS A 191 14.81 -12.10 -11.45
CA HIS A 191 16.06 -12.89 -11.42
C HIS A 191 17.33 -12.05 -11.43
N THR A 192 17.22 -10.73 -11.23
CA THR A 192 18.40 -9.86 -11.20
C THR A 192 19.06 -9.83 -9.82
N ASP A 193 20.37 -9.58 -9.78
CA ASP A 193 21.09 -9.39 -8.53
C ASP A 193 20.55 -8.20 -7.73
N HIS A 194 19.93 -7.24 -8.37
CA HIS A 194 19.38 -6.05 -7.71
C HIS A 194 18.30 -6.39 -6.68
N LEU A 195 17.42 -7.35 -6.97
CA LEU A 195 16.40 -7.80 -6.01
C LEU A 195 17.07 -8.40 -4.77
N LYS A 196 18.02 -9.28 -4.95
CA LYS A 196 18.72 -9.92 -3.84
C LYS A 196 19.53 -8.92 -3.02
N GLN A 197 20.25 -8.00 -3.65
CA GLN A 197 20.99 -6.92 -2.98
C GLN A 197 20.07 -6.05 -2.10
N LEU A 198 18.87 -5.70 -2.58
CA LEU A 198 17.88 -4.96 -1.80
C LEU A 198 17.38 -5.75 -0.59
N LEU A 199 17.17 -7.04 -0.74
CA LEU A 199 16.73 -7.92 0.35
C LEU A 199 17.84 -8.12 1.40
N ASP A 200 19.08 -8.32 0.96
CA ASP A 200 20.24 -8.42 1.85
C ASP A 200 20.45 -7.11 2.62
N TYR A 201 20.38 -5.97 1.93
CA TYR A 201 20.43 -4.67 2.59
C TYR A 201 19.32 -4.50 3.64
N SER A 202 18.08 -4.87 3.30
CA SER A 202 16.97 -4.83 4.25
C SER A 202 17.22 -5.70 5.47
N LYS A 203 17.80 -6.89 5.27
CA LYS A 203 18.14 -7.81 6.34
C LYS A 203 19.19 -7.21 7.28
N ASP A 204 20.24 -6.64 6.72
CA ASP A 204 21.35 -6.03 7.48
C ASP A 204 20.87 -4.82 8.29
N GLN A 205 20.00 -3.99 7.72
CA GLN A 205 19.43 -2.82 8.39
C GLN A 205 18.23 -3.15 9.29
N LYS A 206 17.76 -4.42 9.32
CA LYS A 206 16.55 -4.87 10.04
C LYS A 206 15.28 -4.17 9.58
N TYR A 207 15.23 -3.72 8.32
CA TYR A 207 14.01 -3.20 7.70
C TYR A 207 13.09 -4.34 7.30
N LYS A 208 11.81 -4.03 7.12
CA LYS A 208 10.87 -4.93 6.45
C LYS A 208 10.81 -4.62 4.95
N THR A 209 10.38 -5.58 4.17
CA THR A 209 10.26 -5.44 2.72
C THR A 209 8.86 -5.80 2.26
N LEU A 210 8.30 -4.94 1.43
CA LEU A 210 7.12 -5.23 0.62
C LEU A 210 7.59 -5.56 -0.80
N LEU A 211 7.27 -6.76 -1.27
CA LEU A 211 7.40 -7.10 -2.68
C LEU A 211 6.02 -6.97 -3.33
N ASN A 212 5.86 -5.98 -4.20
CA ASN A 212 4.66 -5.81 -5.00
C ASN A 212 4.91 -6.38 -6.39
N VAL A 213 4.10 -7.35 -6.79
CA VAL A 213 4.20 -7.91 -8.14
C VAL A 213 3.71 -6.87 -9.16
N ALA A 214 4.49 -6.69 -10.22
CA ALA A 214 4.15 -5.78 -11.30
C ALA A 214 2.82 -6.16 -11.96
N VAL A 215 1.98 -5.16 -12.20
CA VAL A 215 0.67 -5.31 -12.84
C VAL A 215 0.61 -4.35 -14.04
N PRO A 216 0.03 -4.75 -15.17
CA PRO A 216 -0.08 -3.91 -16.36
C PRO A 216 -1.14 -2.81 -16.15
N ALA A 217 -0.85 -1.85 -15.28
CA ALA A 217 -1.71 -0.73 -14.93
C ALA A 217 -0.97 0.61 -15.04
N GLY A 218 -1.69 1.71 -15.19
CA GLY A 218 -1.11 3.05 -15.25
C GLY A 218 -0.18 3.24 -16.43
N MET A 219 1.08 3.62 -16.17
CA MET A 219 2.10 3.80 -17.21
C MET A 219 2.48 2.50 -17.91
N TRP A 220 2.25 1.36 -17.27
CA TRP A 220 2.46 0.02 -17.83
C TRP A 220 1.20 -0.60 -18.43
N GLN A 221 0.13 0.15 -18.62
CA GLN A 221 -1.05 -0.35 -19.30
C GLN A 221 -0.64 -0.94 -20.68
N LYS A 222 -0.92 -2.23 -20.90
CA LYS A 222 -0.52 -3.04 -22.08
C LYS A 222 0.94 -3.54 -22.08
N ALA A 223 1.70 -3.37 -21.00
CA ALA A 223 3.06 -3.93 -20.90
C ALA A 223 2.96 -5.38 -20.38
N GLU A 224 2.62 -6.32 -21.25
CA GLU A 224 2.50 -7.74 -20.88
C GLU A 224 3.84 -8.36 -20.50
N GLU A 225 4.94 -7.83 -21.03
CA GLU A 225 6.32 -8.30 -20.80
C GLU A 225 6.79 -8.13 -19.34
N ILE A 226 6.08 -7.34 -18.52
CA ILE A 226 6.42 -7.18 -17.09
C ILE A 226 5.80 -8.26 -16.22
N ILE A 227 4.82 -9.01 -16.73
CA ILE A 227 4.07 -9.99 -15.95
C ILE A 227 4.97 -11.16 -15.58
N CYS A 228 5.00 -11.51 -14.30
CA CYS A 228 5.75 -12.67 -13.81
C CYS A 228 5.24 -13.97 -14.46
N ASP A 229 6.13 -14.72 -15.06
CA ASP A 229 5.86 -16.07 -15.55
C ASP A 229 5.94 -17.13 -14.43
N ASP A 230 5.81 -18.42 -14.77
CA ASP A 230 5.86 -19.51 -13.80
C ASP A 230 7.24 -19.68 -13.15
N LYS A 231 8.32 -19.33 -13.87
CA LYS A 231 9.69 -19.38 -13.35
C LYS A 231 9.91 -18.26 -12.34
N ASP A 232 9.45 -17.05 -12.67
CA ASP A 232 9.50 -15.91 -11.76
C ASP A 232 8.74 -16.22 -10.47
N ARG A 233 7.53 -16.74 -10.60
CA ARG A 233 6.69 -17.13 -9.44
C ARG A 233 7.36 -18.20 -8.59
N ALA A 234 7.98 -19.20 -9.20
CA ALA A 234 8.74 -20.23 -8.48
C ALA A 234 9.92 -19.62 -7.73
N TYR A 235 10.68 -18.75 -8.37
CA TYR A 235 11.81 -18.06 -7.77
C TYR A 235 11.38 -17.17 -6.58
N LEU A 236 10.31 -16.39 -6.74
CA LEU A 236 9.80 -15.54 -5.67
C LEU A 236 9.28 -16.35 -4.47
N ARG A 237 8.79 -17.59 -4.67
CA ARG A 237 8.49 -18.50 -3.56
C ARG A 237 9.74 -18.89 -2.76
N GLU A 238 10.86 -19.17 -3.46
CA GLU A 238 12.12 -19.47 -2.80
C GLU A 238 12.68 -18.23 -2.06
N ILE A 239 12.67 -17.07 -2.68
CA ILE A 239 13.00 -15.79 -2.05
C ILE A 239 12.18 -15.59 -0.75
N ARG A 240 10.89 -15.87 -0.79
CA ARG A 240 10.03 -15.75 0.40
C ARG A 240 10.44 -16.71 1.52
N LYS A 241 10.87 -17.95 1.19
CA LYS A 241 11.35 -18.89 2.19
C LYS A 241 12.69 -18.44 2.78
N GLU A 242 13.62 -17.99 1.94
CA GLU A 242 14.93 -17.49 2.34
C GLU A 242 14.82 -16.27 3.26
N TYR A 243 13.95 -15.31 2.92
CA TYR A 243 13.74 -14.05 3.65
C TYR A 243 12.43 -14.01 4.46
N LYS A 244 11.99 -15.17 4.96
CA LYS A 244 10.68 -15.41 5.61
C LYS A 244 10.31 -14.38 6.70
N ASN A 245 11.26 -13.87 7.49
CA ASN A 245 10.98 -12.91 8.56
C ASN A 245 11.06 -11.45 8.10
N LEU A 246 11.58 -11.23 6.92
CA LEU A 246 11.84 -9.91 6.34
C LEU A 246 10.71 -9.51 5.40
N VAL A 247 10.39 -10.39 4.46
CA VAL A 247 9.35 -10.15 3.46
C VAL A 247 7.98 -10.36 4.07
N ARG A 248 7.19 -9.30 4.18
CA ARG A 248 5.86 -9.31 4.82
C ARG A 248 4.72 -9.62 3.87
N ASN A 249 4.80 -9.15 2.64
CA ASN A 249 3.79 -9.41 1.63
C ASN A 249 4.48 -9.59 0.29
N ILE A 250 4.57 -10.83 -0.18
CA ILE A 250 4.58 -11.05 -1.61
C ILE A 250 3.10 -11.16 -1.98
N TRP A 251 2.50 -10.07 -2.41
CA TRP A 251 1.20 -10.16 -3.02
C TRP A 251 1.39 -10.68 -4.44
N ASN A 252 1.12 -11.95 -4.61
CA ASN A 252 1.05 -12.58 -5.91
C ASN A 252 -0.38 -13.05 -6.13
N PRO A 253 -1.17 -12.29 -6.89
CA PRO A 253 -2.57 -12.62 -7.13
C PRO A 253 -2.77 -13.94 -7.89
N PHE A 254 -1.72 -14.48 -8.48
CA PHE A 254 -1.78 -15.69 -9.30
C PHE A 254 -1.25 -16.94 -8.58
N ASP A 255 -0.80 -16.82 -7.34
CA ASP A 255 -0.20 -17.93 -6.61
C ASP A 255 -1.16 -18.50 -5.54
N LYS A 256 -1.72 -19.67 -5.83
CA LYS A 256 -2.60 -20.40 -4.90
C LYS A 256 -1.88 -20.97 -3.68
N SER A 257 -0.53 -21.06 -3.72
CA SER A 257 0.28 -21.59 -2.61
C SER A 257 0.62 -20.55 -1.55
N PHE A 258 0.04 -19.39 -1.64
CA PHE A 258 0.31 -18.28 -0.73
C PHE A 258 -0.17 -18.64 0.68
N GLU A 259 0.74 -18.77 1.64
CA GLU A 259 0.41 -18.97 3.04
C GLU A 259 -0.08 -17.67 3.67
N GLY A 260 -1.29 -17.64 4.14
CA GLY A 260 -1.86 -16.49 4.85
C GLY A 260 -3.30 -16.20 4.47
N ILE A 261 -3.81 -15.07 4.95
CA ILE A 261 -5.15 -14.56 4.68
C ILE A 261 -5.15 -14.01 3.25
N LEU A 262 -5.36 -14.87 2.26
CA LEU A 262 -5.18 -14.47 0.88
C LEU A 262 -6.24 -15.04 -0.03
N GLY A 263 -6.25 -14.55 -1.15
CA GLY A 263 -7.23 -14.52 -2.16
C GLY A 263 -7.42 -13.07 -2.62
N CYS A 264 -8.28 -12.87 -3.57
CA CYS A 264 -8.62 -11.55 -4.04
C CYS A 264 -9.24 -10.72 -2.89
N THR A 265 -8.72 -9.53 -2.65
CA THR A 265 -9.18 -8.62 -1.61
C THR A 265 -10.11 -7.53 -2.11
N THR A 266 -10.70 -7.70 -3.31
CA THR A 266 -11.70 -6.76 -3.84
C THR A 266 -12.83 -6.53 -2.84
N VAL A 267 -13.21 -5.27 -2.67
CA VAL A 267 -14.19 -4.78 -1.68
C VAL A 267 -13.75 -4.91 -0.22
N ASN A 268 -13.07 -5.99 0.20
CA ASN A 268 -12.50 -6.08 1.55
C ASN A 268 -11.48 -4.96 1.80
N ARG A 269 -10.75 -4.58 0.74
CA ARG A 269 -9.85 -3.45 0.66
C ARG A 269 -10.27 -2.56 -0.50
N LEU A 270 -10.73 -1.37 -0.18
CA LEU A 270 -11.21 -0.39 -1.15
C LEU A 270 -10.11 0.55 -1.60
N TYR A 271 -10.23 1.04 -2.82
CA TYR A 271 -9.40 2.16 -3.30
C TYR A 271 -10.28 3.39 -3.53
N ILE A 272 -9.93 4.50 -2.90
CA ILE A 272 -10.68 5.76 -3.00
C ILE A 272 -9.84 6.78 -3.77
N THR A 273 -10.41 7.28 -4.86
CA THR A 273 -9.77 8.25 -5.75
C THR A 273 -9.88 9.67 -5.20
N PRO A 274 -9.06 10.62 -5.69
CA PRO A 274 -9.15 12.02 -5.27
C PRO A 274 -10.53 12.69 -5.49
N ILE A 275 -11.35 12.17 -6.40
CA ILE A 275 -12.71 12.66 -6.69
C ILE A 275 -13.80 11.87 -5.94
N GLY A 276 -13.41 11.11 -4.90
CA GLY A 276 -14.34 10.37 -4.06
C GLY A 276 -14.91 9.09 -4.68
N ASP A 277 -14.48 8.70 -5.87
CA ASP A 277 -14.89 7.42 -6.45
C ASP A 277 -14.29 6.27 -5.68
N VAL A 278 -15.12 5.27 -5.37
CA VAL A 278 -14.70 4.05 -4.69
C VAL A 278 -14.59 2.92 -5.70
N LEU A 279 -13.37 2.42 -5.84
CA LEU A 279 -13.05 1.28 -6.70
C LEU A 279 -12.88 0.03 -5.84
N VAL A 280 -13.22 -1.12 -6.39
CA VAL A 280 -13.10 -2.41 -5.70
C VAL A 280 -11.64 -2.79 -5.37
N CYS A 281 -10.68 -2.23 -6.10
CA CYS A 281 -9.26 -2.51 -5.97
C CYS A 281 -8.47 -1.43 -6.73
N PRO A 282 -7.22 -1.09 -6.38
CA PRO A 282 -6.40 -0.13 -7.12
C PRO A 282 -6.08 -0.57 -8.56
N TYR A 283 -6.19 -1.85 -8.87
CA TYR A 283 -5.87 -2.41 -10.20
C TYR A 283 -7.11 -2.77 -11.01
N VAL A 284 -8.22 -3.07 -10.36
CA VAL A 284 -9.53 -3.31 -11.01
C VAL A 284 -10.33 -2.02 -10.93
N HIS A 285 -10.32 -1.24 -11.99
CA HIS A 285 -10.95 0.08 -12.02
C HIS A 285 -12.48 0.01 -12.17
N ILE A 286 -13.11 -0.90 -11.44
CA ILE A 286 -14.58 -0.99 -11.34
C ILE A 286 -15.04 -0.11 -10.20
N LYS A 287 -15.75 0.95 -10.55
CA LYS A 287 -16.37 1.87 -9.60
C LYS A 287 -17.64 1.24 -9.01
N ILE A 288 -17.74 1.22 -7.69
CA ILE A 288 -18.90 0.72 -6.95
C ILE A 288 -19.65 1.81 -6.18
N GLY A 289 -19.15 3.02 -6.17
CA GLY A 289 -19.82 4.14 -5.52
C GLY A 289 -18.98 5.42 -5.52
N ASN A 290 -19.48 6.41 -4.78
CA ASN A 290 -18.77 7.67 -4.56
C ASN A 290 -19.11 8.19 -3.16
N ILE A 291 -18.09 8.49 -2.34
CA ILE A 291 -18.26 8.88 -0.94
C ILE A 291 -18.92 10.25 -0.71
N PHE A 292 -19.03 11.08 -1.76
CA PHE A 292 -19.78 12.32 -1.70
C PHE A 292 -21.29 12.11 -1.87
N LYS A 293 -21.72 10.93 -2.36
CA LYS A 293 -23.11 10.64 -2.73
C LYS A 293 -23.75 9.57 -1.88
N GLN A 294 -22.96 8.71 -1.26
CA GLN A 294 -23.40 7.51 -0.56
C GLN A 294 -22.61 7.34 0.72
N SER A 295 -23.15 6.64 1.71
CA SER A 295 -22.39 6.16 2.86
C SER A 295 -21.44 5.04 2.46
N LEU A 296 -20.34 4.89 3.20
CA LEU A 296 -19.40 3.80 2.96
C LEU A 296 -20.09 2.43 3.11
N LYS A 297 -21.07 2.32 4.02
CA LYS A 297 -21.85 1.08 4.20
C LYS A 297 -22.63 0.71 2.96
N GLU A 298 -23.37 1.66 2.34
CA GLU A 298 -24.13 1.41 1.11
C GLU A 298 -23.21 0.96 -0.03
N ILE A 299 -22.02 1.59 -0.15
CA ILE A 299 -21.03 1.24 -1.17
C ILE A 299 -20.49 -0.18 -0.96
N VAL A 300 -20.16 -0.55 0.28
CA VAL A 300 -19.64 -1.87 0.63
C VAL A 300 -20.71 -2.94 0.42
N ASP A 301 -21.95 -2.69 0.86
CA ASP A 301 -23.07 -3.62 0.67
C ASP A 301 -23.34 -3.84 -0.82
N TYR A 302 -23.31 -2.79 -1.63
CA TYR A 302 -23.43 -2.92 -3.08
C TYR A 302 -22.25 -3.71 -3.67
N GLY A 303 -21.00 -3.41 -3.28
CA GLY A 303 -19.83 -4.14 -3.74
C GLY A 303 -19.93 -5.64 -3.47
N PHE A 304 -20.32 -6.05 -2.26
CA PHE A 304 -20.53 -7.46 -1.90
C PHE A 304 -21.81 -8.07 -2.46
N SER A 305 -22.75 -7.30 -2.96
CA SER A 305 -23.91 -7.83 -3.71
C SER A 305 -23.50 -8.40 -5.07
N ILE A 306 -22.36 -7.93 -5.62
CA ILE A 306 -21.82 -8.42 -6.88
C ILE A 306 -21.23 -9.81 -6.69
N LYS A 307 -21.78 -10.81 -7.40
CA LYS A 307 -21.43 -12.24 -7.25
C LYS A 307 -19.91 -12.50 -7.26
N TYR A 308 -19.17 -11.83 -8.13
CA TYR A 308 -17.71 -12.03 -8.29
C TYR A 308 -16.90 -11.52 -7.12
N PHE A 309 -17.39 -10.55 -6.34
CA PHE A 309 -16.66 -9.96 -5.22
C PHE A 309 -17.09 -10.53 -3.86
N ARG A 310 -18.27 -11.14 -3.78
CA ARG A 310 -18.77 -11.76 -2.56
C ARG A 310 -18.11 -13.10 -2.25
N ASN A 311 -17.78 -13.83 -3.27
CA ASN A 311 -17.18 -15.15 -3.13
C ASN A 311 -15.66 -15.03 -3.02
N HIS A 312 -15.08 -15.83 -2.11
CA HIS A 312 -13.63 -15.92 -2.04
C HIS A 312 -13.06 -16.40 -3.39
N SER A 313 -12.05 -15.71 -3.89
CA SER A 313 -11.29 -16.11 -5.07
C SER A 313 -9.83 -16.29 -4.68
N ASP A 314 -9.27 -17.47 -4.95
CA ASP A 314 -7.85 -17.75 -4.78
C ASP A 314 -7.00 -17.03 -5.84
N LEU A 315 -7.63 -16.54 -6.90
CA LEU A 315 -6.99 -15.83 -8.00
C LEU A 315 -7.31 -14.35 -7.92
N CYS A 316 -6.40 -13.53 -8.42
CA CYS A 316 -6.66 -12.13 -8.66
C CYS A 316 -7.71 -11.95 -9.76
N LEU A 317 -8.61 -10.97 -9.58
CA LEU A 317 -9.61 -10.60 -10.58
C LEU A 317 -9.13 -9.44 -11.48
N ALA A 318 -7.91 -8.91 -11.22
CA ALA A 318 -7.29 -7.86 -12.03
C ALA A 318 -6.65 -8.40 -13.31
#